data_478e5168002e43044c8b8f161da79057
#
_entry.id   478e5168002e43044c8b8f161da79057
#
_cell.length_a   1.000
_cell.length_b   1.000
_cell.length_c   1.000
_cell.angle_alpha   90.00
_cell.angle_beta   90.00
_cell.angle_gamma   90.00
#
_symmetry.space_group_name_H-M   'P 1'
#
loop_
_entity.id
_entity.type
_entity.pdbx_description
1 polymer ?
#
loop_
_entity_poly.entity_id
_entity_poly.type
_entity_poly.pdbx_seq_one_letter_code
_entity_poly.pdbx_strand_id
1 'polypeptide(L)'
;MKSTGALKFMFVTIAAIILSGCQEKFTTEVPSGLNEKIEFILKEDAIYLQTASIRVKHNGSEDTQWVYMQTEDLTTDADQLISDRVKVESELTDQVVSHKGMNISINLKNLKAKQTYRLIVKAIDPKTGKLYGKVADFVFKTRRDPDVWEENANWSVSRKNERTQGIAEGSSEVIEFENFECVSSDEESYMVLTLSKDDYNNYKKDEHHQDKIRTIFEDYHADMSSLDNFEEYILKGNAVWKEQRLRSGDYVTYMIGVDKDGELSGLYKKADISIAQEAPTEGYNKWLGWWEISFSNGSAPWNVYIDDLDANMWYLSIGWEPEAISEQVYNLGLKLYFDKSTDKIYFISQEVATAQDGTTINYYGTFPYGTYQTVLDIENVRLAEAKITDLYGTQAKISALGTTLAGVGDVSFTYSLFYISYGSSSIAASGSIPPYPWTMKKIASPN
;
A
#
# COMPACT_ATOMS: atom_id res chain seq x y z
N MET A 1 -24.87 -2.65 12.14
CA MET A 1 -26.06 -2.59 11.25
C MET A 1 -25.81 -1.58 10.13
N LYS A 2 -25.59 -2.10 8.92
CA LYS A 2 -25.83 -1.49 7.60
C LYS A 2 -25.36 -0.04 7.34
N SER A 3 -24.24 0.07 6.64
CA SER A 3 -24.09 1.11 5.61
C SER A 3 -22.93 0.74 4.64
N THR A 4 -23.09 -0.35 3.92
CA THR A 4 -22.20 -0.78 2.82
C THR A 4 -23.01 -0.86 1.53
N GLY A 5 -23.57 0.27 1.08
CA GLY A 5 -24.48 0.29 -0.06
C GLY A 5 -24.32 1.41 -1.08
N ALA A 6 -23.46 2.39 -0.85
CA ALA A 6 -23.48 3.59 -1.69
C ALA A 6 -22.32 3.72 -2.72
N LEU A 7 -21.25 2.96 -2.59
CA LEU A 7 -20.07 3.11 -3.48
C LEU A 7 -20.07 2.18 -4.71
N LYS A 8 -20.83 1.09 -4.67
CA LYS A 8 -20.92 0.17 -5.83
C LYS A 8 -21.82 0.64 -6.97
N PHE A 9 -22.62 1.70 -6.77
CA PHE A 9 -23.55 2.18 -7.81
C PHE A 9 -22.98 3.22 -8.76
N MET A 10 -21.84 3.83 -8.45
CA MET A 10 -21.28 4.91 -9.26
C MET A 10 -20.39 4.40 -10.42
N PHE A 11 -19.75 3.24 -10.27
CA PHE A 11 -18.92 2.65 -11.34
C PHE A 11 -19.73 1.94 -12.44
N VAL A 12 -20.90 1.42 -12.10
CA VAL A 12 -21.77 0.75 -13.09
C VAL A 12 -22.42 1.76 -14.04
N THR A 13 -22.60 3.01 -13.63
CA THR A 13 -23.30 4.02 -14.44
C THR A 13 -22.41 4.63 -15.52
N ILE A 14 -21.08 4.67 -15.33
CA ILE A 14 -20.14 5.19 -16.35
C ILE A 14 -19.86 4.14 -17.42
N ALA A 15 -19.75 2.85 -17.04
CA ALA A 15 -19.63 1.76 -18.01
C ALA A 15 -20.90 1.57 -18.87
N ALA A 16 -22.08 1.88 -18.32
CA ALA A 16 -23.35 1.77 -19.07
C ALA A 16 -23.56 2.89 -20.09
N ILE A 17 -22.95 4.07 -19.90
CA ILE A 17 -23.07 5.20 -20.87
C ILE A 17 -22.15 5.00 -22.07
N ILE A 18 -21.03 4.26 -21.91
CA ILE A 18 -20.13 3.94 -23.04
C ILE A 18 -20.67 2.75 -23.86
N LEU A 19 -21.49 1.89 -23.28
CA LEU A 19 -22.08 0.73 -23.98
C LEU A 19 -23.44 1.01 -24.65
N SER A 20 -24.09 2.11 -24.34
CA SER A 20 -25.39 2.44 -24.93
C SER A 20 -25.32 3.29 -26.23
N GLY A 21 -24.12 3.62 -26.71
CA GLY A 21 -23.91 4.49 -27.86
C GLY A 21 -23.77 3.80 -29.22
N CYS A 22 -23.67 2.47 -29.33
CA CYS A 22 -23.47 1.77 -30.60
C CYS A 22 -24.13 0.40 -30.64
N GLN A 23 -25.45 0.35 -30.55
CA GLN A 23 -26.23 -0.75 -31.11
C GLN A 23 -26.90 -0.27 -32.41
N GLU A 24 -26.11 0.14 -33.38
CA GLU A 24 -26.58 0.15 -34.74
C GLU A 24 -26.56 -1.27 -35.30
N LYS A 25 -27.71 -1.74 -35.76
CA LYS A 25 -27.84 -3.02 -36.46
C LYS A 25 -27.04 -2.93 -37.75
N PHE A 26 -25.90 -3.60 -37.81
CA PHE A 26 -25.19 -3.80 -39.05
C PHE A 26 -26.06 -4.68 -39.96
N THR A 27 -26.54 -4.13 -41.07
CA THR A 27 -27.25 -4.91 -42.09
C THR A 27 -26.23 -5.59 -42.99
N THR A 28 -26.43 -6.87 -43.25
CA THR A 28 -25.57 -7.74 -44.09
C THR A 28 -25.82 -7.62 -45.59
N GLU A 29 -26.60 -6.67 -46.04
CA GLU A 29 -26.84 -6.47 -47.48
C GLU A 29 -25.70 -5.70 -48.13
N VAL A 30 -25.03 -6.35 -49.08
CA VAL A 30 -23.95 -5.77 -49.90
C VAL A 30 -24.58 -4.97 -51.01
N PRO A 31 -24.41 -3.62 -51.07
CA PRO A 31 -24.84 -2.85 -52.22
C PRO A 31 -23.98 -3.15 -53.45
N SER A 32 -24.58 -3.20 -54.61
CA SER A 32 -23.90 -3.30 -55.89
C SER A 32 -23.20 -1.97 -56.20
N GLY A 33 -21.99 -1.78 -55.69
CA GLY A 33 -21.19 -0.56 -55.83
C GLY A 33 -20.29 -0.38 -54.58
N LEU A 34 -19.32 0.52 -54.72
CA LEU A 34 -18.49 0.89 -53.55
C LEU A 34 -19.38 1.47 -52.46
N ASN A 35 -19.38 0.83 -51.32
CA ASN A 35 -20.21 1.26 -50.19
C ASN A 35 -19.53 2.42 -49.44
N GLU A 36 -19.92 3.65 -49.76
CA GLU A 36 -19.42 4.86 -49.11
C GLU A 36 -19.75 4.92 -47.62
N LYS A 37 -20.64 4.02 -47.13
CA LYS A 37 -21.04 3.91 -45.71
C LYS A 37 -20.25 2.87 -44.91
N ILE A 38 -19.13 2.35 -45.44
CA ILE A 38 -18.29 1.46 -44.67
C ILE A 38 -17.67 2.22 -43.49
N GLU A 39 -17.88 1.66 -42.32
CA GLU A 39 -17.32 2.15 -41.07
C GLU A 39 -16.51 1.03 -40.40
N PHE A 40 -15.40 1.43 -39.78
CA PHE A 40 -14.51 0.53 -39.00
C PHE A 40 -14.61 0.85 -37.51
N ILE A 41 -14.54 -0.21 -36.71
CA ILE A 41 -14.42 -0.15 -35.28
C ILE A 41 -13.08 -0.77 -34.91
N LEU A 42 -12.24 0.00 -34.25
CA LEU A 42 -10.93 -0.41 -33.79
C LEU A 42 -10.96 -0.62 -32.26
N LYS A 43 -10.42 -1.73 -31.81
CA LYS A 43 -10.35 -2.05 -30.38
C LYS A 43 -9.02 -2.69 -30.05
N GLU A 44 -8.43 -2.27 -28.94
CA GLU A 44 -7.26 -2.93 -28.38
C GLU A 44 -7.60 -4.38 -27.96
N ASP A 45 -6.78 -5.34 -28.41
CA ASP A 45 -6.78 -6.72 -27.90
C ASP A 45 -5.62 -6.92 -26.91
N ALA A 46 -4.42 -6.45 -27.25
CA ALA A 46 -3.25 -6.48 -26.38
C ALA A 46 -2.20 -5.45 -26.84
N ILE A 47 -1.56 -4.78 -25.89
CA ILE A 47 -0.42 -3.89 -26.16
C ILE A 47 0.75 -4.33 -25.29
N TYR A 48 1.89 -4.52 -25.92
CA TYR A 48 3.14 -4.92 -25.29
C TYR A 48 4.24 -3.89 -25.54
N LEU A 49 5.46 -4.21 -25.14
CA LEU A 49 6.65 -3.37 -25.31
C LEU A 49 6.94 -2.97 -26.77
N GLN A 50 6.96 -3.96 -27.64
CA GLN A 50 7.37 -3.81 -29.04
C GLN A 50 6.36 -4.38 -30.01
N THR A 51 5.20 -4.75 -29.52
CA THR A 51 4.10 -5.31 -30.32
C THR A 51 2.75 -4.78 -29.83
N ALA A 52 1.78 -4.72 -30.72
CA ALA A 52 0.39 -4.45 -30.37
C ALA A 52 -0.54 -5.29 -31.25
N SER A 53 -1.62 -5.78 -30.65
CA SER A 53 -2.71 -6.47 -31.35
C SER A 53 -3.96 -5.59 -31.30
N ILE A 54 -4.40 -5.14 -32.45
CA ILE A 54 -5.58 -4.26 -32.57
C ILE A 54 -6.61 -4.98 -33.43
N ARG A 55 -7.79 -5.17 -32.88
CA ARG A 55 -8.92 -5.78 -33.56
C ARG A 55 -9.61 -4.76 -34.43
N VAL A 56 -9.76 -5.10 -35.72
CA VAL A 56 -10.46 -4.33 -36.71
C VAL A 56 -11.77 -5.03 -37.08
N LYS A 57 -12.87 -4.36 -36.89
CA LYS A 57 -14.20 -4.77 -37.33
C LYS A 57 -14.77 -3.77 -38.30
N HIS A 58 -15.54 -4.22 -39.30
CA HIS A 58 -16.28 -3.31 -40.19
C HIS A 58 -17.66 -3.86 -40.56
N ASN A 59 -18.53 -2.99 -41.07
CA ASN A 59 -19.90 -3.32 -41.48
C ASN A 59 -20.04 -3.71 -42.95
N GLY A 60 -18.93 -3.89 -43.71
CA GLY A 60 -18.91 -4.39 -45.06
C GLY A 60 -19.04 -5.93 -45.13
N SER A 61 -18.82 -6.49 -46.33
CA SER A 61 -18.77 -7.95 -46.53
C SER A 61 -17.38 -8.49 -46.22
N GLU A 62 -17.28 -9.83 -46.11
CA GLU A 62 -15.97 -10.50 -45.97
C GLU A 62 -15.03 -10.28 -47.15
N ASP A 63 -15.59 -9.91 -48.32
CA ASP A 63 -14.82 -9.57 -49.51
C ASP A 63 -14.34 -8.14 -49.54
N THR A 64 -14.76 -7.31 -48.59
CA THR A 64 -14.29 -5.93 -48.46
C THR A 64 -12.79 -5.91 -48.24
N GLN A 65 -12.08 -5.25 -49.13
CA GLN A 65 -10.66 -4.97 -48.93
C GLN A 65 -10.47 -3.63 -48.26
N TRP A 66 -9.49 -3.59 -47.41
CA TRP A 66 -9.13 -2.39 -46.68
C TRP A 66 -7.62 -2.35 -46.45
N VAL A 67 -7.14 -1.19 -46.19
CA VAL A 67 -5.72 -0.90 -45.91
C VAL A 67 -5.58 -0.31 -44.55
N TYR A 68 -4.43 -0.56 -43.95
CA TYR A 68 -4.05 0.13 -42.74
C TYR A 68 -2.62 0.62 -42.82
N MET A 69 -2.35 1.66 -42.04
CA MET A 69 -1.01 2.12 -41.79
C MET A 69 -0.81 2.43 -40.30
N GLN A 70 0.38 2.23 -39.84
CA GLN A 70 0.83 2.65 -38.53
C GLN A 70 1.74 3.86 -38.68
N THR A 71 1.61 4.83 -37.78
CA THR A 71 2.42 6.06 -37.82
C THR A 71 2.65 6.61 -36.42
N GLU A 72 3.71 7.38 -36.25
CA GLU A 72 4.00 8.20 -35.06
C GLU A 72 3.41 9.64 -35.24
N ASP A 73 2.87 9.98 -36.40
CA ASP A 73 2.22 11.28 -36.63
C ASP A 73 0.80 11.28 -36.05
N LEU A 74 0.64 12.04 -34.97
CA LEU A 74 -0.62 12.19 -34.24
C LEU A 74 -1.41 13.45 -34.65
N THR A 75 -0.83 14.30 -35.46
CA THR A 75 -1.34 15.66 -35.72
C THR A 75 -2.00 15.83 -37.10
N THR A 76 -1.48 15.16 -38.11
CA THR A 76 -2.01 15.23 -39.46
C THR A 76 -3.37 14.53 -39.54
N ASP A 77 -4.32 15.07 -40.32
CA ASP A 77 -5.62 14.43 -40.54
C ASP A 77 -5.46 12.99 -41.05
N ALA A 78 -6.22 12.05 -40.44
CA ALA A 78 -6.08 10.63 -40.73
C ALA A 78 -6.39 10.29 -42.20
N ASP A 79 -7.41 10.92 -42.75
CA ASP A 79 -7.83 10.68 -44.14
C ASP A 79 -6.78 11.19 -45.13
N GLN A 80 -6.22 12.36 -44.85
CA GLN A 80 -5.12 12.90 -45.64
C GLN A 80 -3.91 11.98 -45.57
N LEU A 81 -3.53 11.55 -44.35
CA LEU A 81 -2.31 10.77 -44.13
C LEU A 81 -2.35 9.42 -44.86
N ILE A 82 -3.45 8.67 -44.77
CA ILE A 82 -3.58 7.39 -45.47
C ILE A 82 -3.71 7.60 -46.98
N SER A 83 -4.37 8.68 -47.43
CA SER A 83 -4.54 9.01 -48.86
C SER A 83 -3.20 9.37 -49.51
N ASP A 84 -2.35 10.11 -48.82
CA ASP A 84 -1.02 10.50 -49.29
C ASP A 84 -0.04 9.29 -49.40
N ARG A 85 -0.34 8.21 -48.70
CA ARG A 85 0.47 6.98 -48.66
C ARG A 85 -0.01 5.90 -49.63
N VAL A 86 -1.21 6.05 -50.21
CA VAL A 86 -1.74 5.14 -51.21
C VAL A 86 -1.60 5.77 -52.61
N LYS A 87 -0.96 5.07 -53.51
CA LYS A 87 -0.82 5.53 -54.89
C LYS A 87 -2.17 5.46 -55.64
N VAL A 88 -2.44 6.51 -56.43
CA VAL A 88 -3.69 6.67 -57.17
C VAL A 88 -3.93 5.53 -58.19
N GLU A 89 -2.90 4.79 -58.56
CA GLU A 89 -2.95 3.73 -59.57
C GLU A 89 -2.87 2.31 -59.00
N SER A 90 -3.56 2.04 -57.91
CA SER A 90 -3.66 0.72 -57.26
C SER A 90 -2.39 0.12 -56.64
N GLU A 91 -1.27 0.79 -56.63
CA GLU A 91 -0.09 0.37 -55.93
C GLU A 91 -0.05 0.94 -54.49
N LEU A 92 0.06 0.06 -53.55
CA LEU A 92 0.27 0.46 -52.17
C LEU A 92 1.73 0.84 -51.92
N THR A 93 1.96 1.80 -51.08
CA THR A 93 3.30 2.07 -50.59
C THR A 93 3.73 0.95 -49.62
N ASP A 94 5.01 0.81 -49.38
CA ASP A 94 5.58 -0.12 -48.39
C ASP A 94 5.16 0.16 -46.94
N GLN A 95 4.55 1.34 -46.71
CA GLN A 95 4.03 1.76 -45.39
C GLN A 95 2.53 1.44 -45.18
N VAL A 96 1.85 1.00 -46.24
CA VAL A 96 0.40 0.69 -46.20
C VAL A 96 0.18 -0.79 -46.52
N VAL A 97 -0.49 -1.49 -45.63
CA VAL A 97 -0.71 -2.93 -45.70
C VAL A 97 -2.16 -3.21 -46.09
N SER A 98 -2.33 -3.99 -47.16
CA SER A 98 -3.66 -4.44 -47.63
C SER A 98 -4.14 -5.64 -46.82
N HIS A 99 -5.44 -5.66 -46.52
CA HIS A 99 -6.06 -6.73 -45.73
C HIS A 99 -7.48 -7.03 -46.25
N LYS A 100 -8.00 -8.20 -45.84
CA LYS A 100 -9.36 -8.66 -46.18
C LYS A 100 -9.99 -9.36 -44.96
N GLY A 101 -11.29 -9.15 -44.76
CA GLY A 101 -12.06 -9.80 -43.70
C GLY A 101 -12.71 -8.84 -42.71
N MET A 102 -13.82 -9.27 -42.11
CA MET A 102 -14.71 -8.41 -41.32
C MET A 102 -14.32 -8.23 -39.86
N ASN A 103 -13.55 -9.15 -39.29
CA ASN A 103 -13.20 -9.12 -37.88
C ASN A 103 -11.82 -9.78 -37.67
N ILE A 104 -10.79 -8.99 -37.75
CA ILE A 104 -9.41 -9.46 -37.80
C ILE A 104 -8.55 -8.67 -36.83
N SER A 105 -7.64 -9.34 -36.14
CA SER A 105 -6.64 -8.69 -35.34
C SER A 105 -5.38 -8.41 -36.16
N ILE A 106 -4.98 -7.17 -36.22
CA ILE A 106 -3.69 -6.73 -36.76
C ILE A 106 -2.63 -6.88 -35.68
N ASN A 107 -1.58 -7.60 -36.01
CA ASN A 107 -0.44 -7.76 -35.12
C ASN A 107 0.71 -6.87 -35.59
N LEU A 108 0.87 -5.72 -34.95
CA LEU A 108 1.96 -4.77 -35.16
C LEU A 108 3.22 -5.25 -34.44
N LYS A 109 4.36 -5.15 -35.09
CA LYS A 109 5.66 -5.61 -34.58
C LYS A 109 6.72 -4.52 -34.75
N ASN A 110 7.85 -4.70 -34.06
CA ASN A 110 9.00 -3.79 -34.11
C ASN A 110 8.66 -2.35 -33.70
N LEU A 111 7.72 -2.20 -32.77
CA LEU A 111 7.39 -0.93 -32.19
C LEU A 111 8.50 -0.52 -31.21
N LYS A 112 8.67 0.78 -31.00
CA LYS A 112 9.50 1.29 -29.92
C LYS A 112 8.74 1.23 -28.60
N ALA A 113 9.39 0.87 -27.52
CA ALA A 113 8.80 0.94 -26.18
C ALA A 113 8.46 2.39 -25.82
N LYS A 114 7.41 2.59 -25.01
CA LYS A 114 6.98 3.89 -24.49
C LYS A 114 6.60 4.91 -25.56
N GLN A 115 6.35 4.46 -26.78
CA GLN A 115 6.03 5.32 -27.93
C GLN A 115 4.55 5.31 -28.22
N THR A 116 3.98 6.48 -28.49
CA THR A 116 2.60 6.61 -28.97
C THR A 116 2.54 6.42 -30.46
N TYR A 117 1.60 5.60 -30.89
CA TYR A 117 1.32 5.28 -32.29
C TYR A 117 -0.13 5.53 -32.60
N ARG A 118 -0.38 5.69 -33.88
CA ARG A 118 -1.71 5.80 -34.47
C ARG A 118 -1.87 4.73 -35.54
N LEU A 119 -2.90 3.91 -35.43
CA LEU A 119 -3.32 2.97 -36.47
C LEU A 119 -4.48 3.59 -37.25
N ILE A 120 -4.31 3.77 -38.54
CA ILE A 120 -5.30 4.34 -39.46
C ILE A 120 -5.78 3.25 -40.40
N VAL A 121 -7.10 3.14 -40.57
CA VAL A 121 -7.74 2.10 -41.39
C VAL A 121 -8.75 2.75 -42.35
N LYS A 122 -8.75 2.31 -43.62
CA LYS A 122 -9.71 2.75 -44.62
C LYS A 122 -9.97 1.67 -45.67
N ALA A 123 -11.20 1.62 -46.23
CA ALA A 123 -11.52 0.70 -47.30
C ALA A 123 -10.87 1.12 -48.63
N ILE A 124 -10.51 0.11 -49.48
CA ILE A 124 -9.88 0.31 -50.77
C ILE A 124 -10.58 -0.55 -51.83
N ASP A 125 -10.83 0.05 -53.00
CA ASP A 125 -11.27 -0.70 -54.18
C ASP A 125 -10.03 -1.40 -54.81
N PRO A 126 -9.98 -2.71 -54.83
CA PRO A 126 -8.82 -3.45 -55.33
C PRO A 126 -8.63 -3.31 -56.84
N LYS A 127 -9.65 -2.85 -57.59
CA LYS A 127 -9.59 -2.68 -59.04
C LYS A 127 -9.00 -1.33 -59.45
N THR A 128 -9.29 -0.31 -58.65
CA THR A 128 -8.91 1.06 -59.01
C THR A 128 -7.88 1.66 -58.05
N GLY A 129 -7.61 1.00 -56.91
CA GLY A 129 -6.78 1.54 -55.83
C GLY A 129 -7.41 2.73 -55.11
N LYS A 130 -8.66 3.07 -55.39
CA LYS A 130 -9.32 4.22 -54.77
C LYS A 130 -9.80 3.91 -53.36
N LEU A 131 -9.46 4.79 -52.46
CA LEU A 131 -9.97 4.73 -51.05
C LEU A 131 -11.44 5.18 -51.01
N TYR A 132 -12.24 4.53 -50.16
CA TYR A 132 -13.65 4.88 -49.98
C TYR A 132 -14.09 4.60 -48.53
N GLY A 133 -15.31 5.01 -48.18
CA GLY A 133 -15.83 4.86 -46.83
C GLY A 133 -15.19 5.83 -45.82
N LYS A 134 -15.57 5.68 -44.57
CA LYS A 134 -15.08 6.51 -43.48
C LYS A 134 -13.73 6.02 -43.00
N VAL A 135 -12.78 6.93 -42.81
CA VAL A 135 -11.52 6.61 -42.17
C VAL A 135 -11.77 6.34 -40.68
N ALA A 136 -11.10 5.34 -40.14
CA ALA A 136 -11.03 5.13 -38.71
C ALA A 136 -9.58 5.20 -38.25
N ASP A 137 -9.37 5.76 -37.08
CA ASP A 137 -8.08 5.82 -36.43
C ASP A 137 -8.15 5.41 -34.96
N PHE A 138 -7.05 4.89 -34.47
CA PHE A 138 -6.91 4.43 -33.11
C PHE A 138 -5.53 4.80 -32.59
N VAL A 139 -5.48 5.60 -31.54
CA VAL A 139 -4.23 5.98 -30.87
C VAL A 139 -3.96 5.02 -29.72
N PHE A 140 -2.75 4.48 -29.68
CA PHE A 140 -2.30 3.59 -28.63
C PHE A 140 -0.84 3.88 -28.25
N LYS A 141 -0.46 3.48 -27.04
CA LYS A 141 0.91 3.65 -26.53
C LYS A 141 1.47 2.30 -26.15
N THR A 142 2.65 1.98 -26.65
CA THR A 142 3.37 0.77 -26.25
C THR A 142 3.79 0.86 -24.78
N ARG A 143 3.85 -0.31 -24.13
CA ARG A 143 4.32 -0.38 -22.73
C ARG A 143 5.77 0.06 -22.61
N ARG A 144 6.15 0.45 -21.43
CA ARG A 144 7.55 0.67 -21.07
C ARG A 144 8.27 -0.66 -20.90
N ASP A 145 9.59 -0.62 -21.05
CA ASP A 145 10.44 -1.73 -20.68
C ASP A 145 10.51 -1.79 -19.14
N PRO A 146 9.98 -2.81 -18.48
CA PRO A 146 10.08 -2.93 -17.03
C PRO A 146 11.53 -3.11 -16.54
N ASP A 147 12.43 -3.50 -17.44
CA ASP A 147 13.85 -3.61 -17.13
C ASP A 147 14.57 -2.23 -17.16
N VAL A 148 13.93 -1.20 -17.71
CA VAL A 148 14.45 0.16 -17.77
C VAL A 148 13.67 1.07 -16.83
N TRP A 149 14.30 1.41 -15.71
CA TRP A 149 13.72 2.29 -14.70
C TRP A 149 14.07 3.74 -14.97
N GLU A 150 13.06 4.60 -15.07
CA GLU A 150 13.21 6.03 -15.34
C GLU A 150 12.59 6.87 -14.24
N GLU A 151 13.32 7.89 -13.80
CA GLU A 151 12.76 8.85 -12.86
C GLU A 151 11.72 9.74 -13.55
N ASN A 152 10.49 9.76 -13.03
CA ASN A 152 9.42 10.57 -13.58
C ASN A 152 9.54 12.03 -13.11
N ALA A 153 9.80 12.94 -14.05
CA ALA A 153 9.92 14.37 -13.77
C ALA A 153 8.60 15.04 -13.36
N ASN A 154 7.46 14.42 -13.68
CA ASN A 154 6.12 14.94 -13.35
C ASN A 154 5.64 14.53 -11.97
N TRP A 155 6.43 13.75 -11.24
CA TRP A 155 6.13 13.29 -9.90
C TRP A 155 6.98 13.98 -8.86
N SER A 156 6.41 14.15 -7.69
CA SER A 156 7.17 14.52 -6.50
C SER A 156 6.61 13.83 -5.27
N VAL A 157 7.49 13.50 -4.34
CA VAL A 157 7.11 13.01 -3.02
C VAL A 157 7.86 13.80 -1.96
N SER A 158 7.14 14.24 -0.93
CA SER A 158 7.70 15.01 0.17
C SER A 158 7.01 14.66 1.48
N ARG A 159 7.76 14.68 2.57
CA ARG A 159 7.21 14.51 3.91
C ARG A 159 6.48 15.78 4.34
N LYS A 160 5.26 15.65 4.88
CA LYS A 160 4.56 16.72 5.58
C LYS A 160 5.08 16.80 7.02
N ASN A 161 5.23 18.03 7.53
CA ASN A 161 5.67 18.23 8.92
C ASN A 161 4.59 17.84 9.94
N GLU A 162 3.35 17.72 9.52
CA GLU A 162 2.22 17.33 10.37
C GLU A 162 2.02 15.83 10.34
N ARG A 163 2.06 15.19 11.50
CA ARG A 163 1.66 13.80 11.70
C ARG A 163 0.16 13.72 11.93
N THR A 164 -0.44 12.62 11.58
CA THR A 164 -1.85 12.34 11.88
C THR A 164 -1.96 11.15 12.81
N GLN A 165 -2.91 11.19 13.74
CA GLN A 165 -3.23 10.04 14.57
C GLN A 165 -4.23 9.14 13.84
N GLY A 166 -4.11 7.84 14.05
CA GLY A 166 -5.01 6.83 13.50
C GLY A 166 -4.84 5.51 14.24
N ILE A 167 -5.63 4.53 13.86
CA ILE A 167 -5.54 3.17 14.42
C ILE A 167 -4.59 2.37 13.53
N ALA A 168 -3.62 1.70 14.15
CA ALA A 168 -2.74 0.78 13.43
C ALA A 168 -3.56 -0.37 12.84
N GLU A 169 -3.21 -0.78 11.62
CA GLU A 169 -3.88 -1.90 10.95
C GLU A 169 -3.76 -3.19 11.78
N GLY A 170 -4.88 -3.88 11.93
CA GLY A 170 -4.94 -5.10 12.75
C GLY A 170 -4.83 -4.90 14.27
N SER A 171 -4.87 -3.65 14.75
CA SER A 171 -4.69 -3.28 16.16
C SER A 171 -5.80 -2.36 16.64
N SER A 172 -5.93 -2.20 17.95
CA SER A 172 -6.72 -1.13 18.58
C SER A 172 -5.84 0.06 19.03
N GLU A 173 -4.55 0.01 18.76
CA GLU A 173 -3.59 1.03 19.18
C GLU A 173 -3.73 2.30 18.32
N VAL A 174 -3.85 3.44 18.99
CA VAL A 174 -3.77 4.74 18.31
C VAL A 174 -2.30 5.11 18.17
N ILE A 175 -1.83 5.18 16.94
CA ILE A 175 -0.47 5.55 16.59
C ILE A 175 -0.42 6.84 15.78
N GLU A 176 0.75 7.44 15.69
CA GLU A 176 1.01 8.55 14.77
C GLU A 176 1.50 8.01 13.42
N PHE A 177 1.03 8.65 12.37
CA PHE A 177 1.47 8.39 11.01
C PHE A 177 2.29 9.57 10.48
N GLU A 178 3.38 9.26 9.82
CA GLU A 178 4.06 10.20 8.94
C GLU A 178 3.25 10.35 7.66
N ASN A 179 3.06 11.58 7.22
CA ASN A 179 2.31 11.86 6.01
C ASN A 179 3.26 12.26 4.88
N PHE A 180 3.16 11.58 3.76
CA PHE A 180 3.90 11.90 2.54
C PHE A 180 2.94 12.46 1.51
N GLU A 181 3.20 13.67 1.06
CA GLU A 181 2.48 14.26 -0.05
C GLU A 181 3.07 13.76 -1.35
N CYS A 182 2.28 12.98 -2.09
CA CYS A 182 2.61 12.47 -3.40
C CYS A 182 1.88 13.30 -4.44
N VAL A 183 2.61 13.90 -5.36
CA VAL A 183 2.05 14.71 -6.45
C VAL A 183 2.35 14.03 -7.77
N SER A 184 1.32 13.81 -8.56
CA SER A 184 1.41 13.26 -9.91
C SER A 184 0.56 14.12 -10.84
N SER A 185 1.17 14.72 -11.87
CA SER A 185 0.51 15.55 -12.87
C SER A 185 0.16 14.77 -14.14
N ASP A 186 0.42 13.48 -14.16
CA ASP A 186 0.06 12.57 -15.24
C ASP A 186 -1.04 11.57 -14.81
N GLU A 187 -1.45 10.70 -15.71
CA GLU A 187 -2.49 9.71 -15.45
C GLU A 187 -1.95 8.36 -14.93
N GLU A 188 -0.65 8.25 -14.76
CA GLU A 188 0.01 7.02 -14.29
C GLU A 188 -0.31 6.76 -12.81
N SER A 189 -0.53 5.50 -12.48
CA SER A 189 -0.73 5.06 -11.10
C SER A 189 0.59 4.70 -10.44
N TYR A 190 0.64 4.69 -9.11
CA TYR A 190 1.86 4.41 -8.36
C TYR A 190 1.58 3.81 -6.99
N MET A 191 2.56 3.11 -6.45
CA MET A 191 2.66 2.70 -5.04
C MET A 191 3.71 3.55 -4.34
N VAL A 192 3.70 3.54 -3.00
CA VAL A 192 4.69 4.26 -2.19
C VAL A 192 5.45 3.29 -1.32
N LEU A 193 6.77 3.39 -1.32
CA LEU A 193 7.69 2.59 -0.50
C LEU A 193 8.63 3.53 0.25
N THR A 194 8.73 3.35 1.56
CA THR A 194 9.72 4.04 2.40
C THR A 194 10.67 3.04 3.05
N LEU A 195 11.96 3.23 2.87
CA LEU A 195 13.02 2.40 3.44
C LEU A 195 13.94 3.26 4.29
N SER A 196 14.44 2.72 5.41
CA SER A 196 15.57 3.36 6.09
C SER A 196 16.78 3.38 5.16
N LYS A 197 17.64 4.37 5.32
CA LYS A 197 18.86 4.47 4.48
C LYS A 197 19.81 3.30 4.73
N ASP A 198 19.77 2.74 5.93
CA ASP A 198 20.53 1.55 6.29
C ASP A 198 20.00 0.30 5.58
N ASP A 199 18.68 0.09 5.57
CA ASP A 199 18.04 -1.01 4.82
C ASP A 199 18.33 -0.87 3.35
N TYR A 200 18.15 0.33 2.77
CA TYR A 200 18.49 0.59 1.39
C TYR A 200 19.96 0.29 1.08
N ASN A 201 20.90 0.71 1.93
CA ASN A 201 22.32 0.47 1.73
C ASN A 201 22.71 -1.01 1.89
N ASN A 202 22.03 -1.72 2.77
CA ASN A 202 22.26 -3.15 3.02
C ASN A 202 21.60 -4.06 1.98
N TYR A 203 20.61 -3.55 1.26
CA TYR A 203 19.92 -4.30 0.24
C TYR A 203 20.83 -4.61 -0.93
N LYS A 204 21.18 -5.88 -1.13
CA LYS A 204 22.06 -6.38 -2.21
C LYS A 204 23.23 -5.45 -2.51
N LYS A 205 24.16 -5.32 -1.58
CA LYS A 205 25.27 -4.32 -1.59
C LYS A 205 26.11 -4.29 -2.86
N ASP A 206 26.25 -5.44 -3.52
CA ASP A 206 27.12 -5.61 -4.69
C ASP A 206 26.39 -5.31 -6.02
N GLU A 207 25.10 -4.99 -5.98
CA GLU A 207 24.35 -4.66 -7.17
C GLU A 207 24.59 -3.22 -7.63
N HIS A 208 24.63 -3.02 -8.95
CA HIS A 208 24.59 -1.69 -9.54
C HIS A 208 23.31 -0.96 -9.14
N HIS A 209 23.34 0.38 -9.06
CA HIS A 209 22.20 1.17 -8.57
C HIS A 209 20.86 0.86 -9.27
N GLN A 210 20.86 0.71 -10.58
CA GLN A 210 19.66 0.38 -11.35
C GLN A 210 19.16 -1.03 -11.05
N ASP A 211 20.05 -2.01 -10.94
CA ASP A 211 19.68 -3.38 -10.59
C ASP A 211 19.16 -3.46 -9.16
N LYS A 212 19.77 -2.70 -8.25
CA LYS A 212 19.28 -2.58 -6.86
C LYS A 212 17.86 -2.02 -6.80
N ILE A 213 17.58 -0.90 -7.48
CA ILE A 213 16.25 -0.29 -7.55
C ILE A 213 15.24 -1.27 -8.11
N ARG A 214 15.58 -1.92 -9.23
CA ARG A 214 14.74 -2.94 -9.85
C ARG A 214 14.38 -4.02 -8.86
N THR A 215 15.35 -4.62 -8.20
CA THR A 215 15.11 -5.73 -7.27
C THR A 215 14.28 -5.29 -6.07
N ILE A 216 14.56 -4.12 -5.49
CA ILE A 216 13.75 -3.56 -4.40
C ILE A 216 12.28 -3.42 -4.82
N PHE A 217 12.03 -2.90 -6.02
CA PHE A 217 10.67 -2.65 -6.49
C PHE A 217 9.93 -3.92 -6.88
N GLU A 218 10.65 -4.90 -7.48
CA GLU A 218 10.09 -6.22 -7.80
C GLU A 218 9.74 -6.98 -6.51
N ASP A 219 10.61 -7.00 -5.51
CA ASP A 219 10.34 -7.64 -4.22
C ASP A 219 9.16 -6.97 -3.51
N TYR A 220 9.15 -5.63 -3.42
CA TYR A 220 8.04 -4.89 -2.81
C TYR A 220 6.71 -5.11 -3.54
N HIS A 221 6.72 -5.07 -4.87
CA HIS A 221 5.53 -5.34 -5.67
C HIS A 221 5.01 -6.77 -5.45
N ALA A 222 5.91 -7.77 -5.40
CA ALA A 222 5.54 -9.16 -5.14
C ALA A 222 4.88 -9.32 -3.76
N ASP A 223 5.43 -8.67 -2.74
CA ASP A 223 4.86 -8.68 -1.39
C ASP A 223 3.46 -8.03 -1.37
N MET A 224 3.33 -6.82 -1.93
CA MET A 224 2.07 -6.07 -1.93
C MET A 224 0.99 -6.74 -2.79
N SER A 225 1.34 -7.24 -3.98
CA SER A 225 0.39 -7.90 -4.89
C SER A 225 -0.15 -9.23 -4.34
N SER A 226 0.51 -9.81 -3.33
CA SER A 226 0.01 -10.99 -2.62
C SER A 226 -1.12 -10.70 -1.63
N LEU A 227 -1.37 -9.43 -1.31
CA LEU A 227 -2.41 -9.02 -0.36
C LEU A 227 -3.79 -8.99 -1.03
N ASP A 228 -4.81 -9.41 -0.30
CA ASP A 228 -6.21 -9.40 -0.78
C ASP A 228 -6.72 -7.97 -1.10
N ASN A 229 -6.11 -6.94 -0.49
CA ASN A 229 -6.47 -5.53 -0.64
C ASN A 229 -5.43 -4.73 -1.46
N PHE A 230 -4.68 -5.36 -2.33
CA PHE A 230 -3.61 -4.73 -3.12
C PHE A 230 -4.04 -3.43 -3.83
N GLU A 231 -5.27 -3.38 -4.33
CA GLU A 231 -5.80 -2.19 -5.01
C GLU A 231 -5.82 -0.92 -4.12
N GLU A 232 -5.85 -1.08 -2.80
CA GLU A 232 -5.83 0.04 -1.85
C GLU A 232 -4.46 0.72 -1.77
N TYR A 233 -3.40 0.02 -2.16
CA TYR A 233 -2.03 0.53 -2.20
C TYR A 233 -1.67 1.20 -3.53
N ILE A 234 -2.56 1.12 -4.53
CA ILE A 234 -2.38 1.77 -5.83
C ILE A 234 -3.03 3.15 -5.80
N LEU A 235 -2.19 4.17 -5.85
CA LEU A 235 -2.60 5.57 -5.82
C LEU A 235 -2.58 6.17 -7.23
N LYS A 236 -3.38 7.24 -7.44
CA LYS A 236 -3.43 7.98 -8.70
C LYS A 236 -3.60 9.47 -8.44
N GLY A 237 -2.91 10.29 -9.24
CA GLY A 237 -2.94 11.74 -9.09
C GLY A 237 -2.30 12.18 -7.77
N ASN A 238 -2.80 13.28 -7.20
CA ASN A 238 -2.28 13.78 -5.93
C ASN A 238 -2.90 13.02 -4.77
N ALA A 239 -2.07 12.49 -3.89
CA ALA A 239 -2.50 11.72 -2.73
C ALA A 239 -1.63 12.03 -1.50
N VAL A 240 -2.12 11.65 -0.33
CA VAL A 240 -1.35 11.62 0.91
C VAL A 240 -1.21 10.18 1.34
N TRP A 241 0.02 9.66 1.26
CA TRP A 241 0.38 8.37 1.80
C TRP A 241 0.64 8.47 3.30
N LYS A 242 0.14 7.52 4.06
CA LYS A 242 0.33 7.44 5.51
C LYS A 242 1.23 6.25 5.83
N GLU A 243 2.41 6.56 6.33
CA GLU A 243 3.35 5.56 6.85
C GLU A 243 3.26 5.53 8.37
N GLN A 244 3.34 4.36 8.99
CA GLN A 244 3.44 4.30 10.45
C GLN A 244 4.62 5.15 10.90
N ARG A 245 4.53 5.77 12.08
CA ARG A 245 5.55 6.67 12.59
C ARG A 245 6.94 6.06 12.47
N LEU A 246 7.79 6.76 11.74
CA LEU A 246 9.18 6.37 11.53
C LEU A 246 10.06 6.91 12.67
N ARG A 247 11.11 6.17 12.99
CA ARG A 247 12.14 6.61 13.93
C ARG A 247 12.92 7.80 13.36
N SER A 248 13.68 8.51 14.23
CA SER A 248 14.66 9.47 13.73
C SER A 248 15.71 8.78 12.88
N GLY A 249 16.10 9.41 11.80
CA GLY A 249 17.06 8.86 10.85
C GLY A 249 16.84 9.34 9.43
N ASP A 250 17.65 8.80 8.54
CA ASP A 250 17.58 9.06 7.11
C ASP A 250 16.83 7.94 6.40
N TYR A 251 15.95 8.34 5.50
CA TYR A 251 15.08 7.45 4.71
C TYR A 251 15.15 7.78 3.23
N VAL A 252 14.76 6.80 2.45
CA VAL A 252 14.51 6.96 1.02
C VAL A 252 13.06 6.58 0.77
N THR A 253 12.29 7.51 0.22
CA THR A 253 10.89 7.26 -0.17
C THR A 253 10.79 7.24 -1.69
N TYR A 254 10.08 6.26 -2.21
CA TYR A 254 9.83 6.07 -3.63
C TYR A 254 8.34 6.14 -3.93
N MET A 255 7.97 6.82 -5.02
CA MET A 255 6.77 6.52 -5.77
C MET A 255 7.16 5.54 -6.87
N ILE A 256 6.51 4.39 -6.95
CA ILE A 256 6.83 3.30 -7.88
C ILE A 256 5.66 3.13 -8.84
N GLY A 257 5.87 3.34 -10.12
CA GLY A 257 4.82 3.29 -11.12
C GLY A 257 4.25 1.90 -11.34
N VAL A 258 2.94 1.82 -11.40
CA VAL A 258 2.18 0.64 -11.81
C VAL A 258 1.27 0.97 -12.98
N ASP A 259 1.06 0.03 -13.86
CA ASP A 259 0.18 0.20 -15.00
C ASP A 259 -1.29 -0.13 -14.66
N LYS A 260 -2.17 -0.06 -15.65
CA LYS A 260 -3.61 -0.35 -15.50
C LYS A 260 -3.94 -1.79 -15.08
N ASP A 261 -3.00 -2.71 -15.26
CA ASP A 261 -3.15 -4.12 -14.92
C ASP A 261 -2.52 -4.43 -13.54
N GLY A 262 -1.98 -3.39 -12.86
CA GLY A 262 -1.32 -3.50 -11.57
C GLY A 262 0.16 -3.90 -11.65
N GLU A 263 0.73 -4.03 -12.86
CA GLU A 263 2.11 -4.43 -13.07
C GLU A 263 3.06 -3.22 -13.04
N LEU A 264 4.32 -3.47 -12.69
CA LEU A 264 5.36 -2.43 -12.63
C LEU A 264 5.55 -1.73 -13.99
N SER A 265 5.47 -0.41 -14.01
CA SER A 265 5.54 0.38 -15.24
C SER A 265 6.96 0.84 -15.63
N GLY A 266 7.98 0.60 -14.81
CA GLY A 266 9.35 1.08 -15.00
C GLY A 266 9.54 2.58 -14.70
N LEU A 267 8.56 3.23 -14.08
CA LEU A 267 8.69 4.60 -13.59
C LEU A 267 8.91 4.63 -12.09
N TYR A 268 9.65 5.61 -11.64
CA TYR A 268 9.75 5.92 -10.22
C TYR A 268 10.00 7.41 -9.95
N LYS A 269 9.79 7.81 -8.72
CA LYS A 269 10.28 9.07 -8.16
C LYS A 269 10.91 8.78 -6.81
N LYS A 270 12.08 9.35 -6.56
CA LYS A 270 12.84 9.20 -5.33
C LYS A 270 12.85 10.51 -4.55
N ALA A 271 12.76 10.41 -3.23
CA ALA A 271 13.09 11.50 -2.32
C ALA A 271 13.91 10.97 -1.15
N ASP A 272 14.96 11.70 -0.79
CA ASP A 272 15.71 11.49 0.45
C ASP A 272 15.01 12.30 1.57
N ILE A 273 14.65 11.63 2.66
CA ILE A 273 13.91 12.19 3.78
C ILE A 273 14.77 12.06 5.04
N SER A 274 14.88 13.13 5.80
CA SER A 274 15.53 13.09 7.12
C SER A 274 14.50 13.41 8.20
N ILE A 275 14.42 12.54 9.21
CA ILE A 275 13.56 12.70 10.38
C ILE A 275 14.45 13.06 11.55
N ALA A 276 14.31 14.29 12.02
CA ALA A 276 15.07 14.76 13.18
C ALA A 276 14.67 14.02 14.45
N GLN A 277 15.62 13.82 15.34
CA GLN A 277 15.34 13.30 16.68
C GLN A 277 14.51 14.33 17.46
N GLU A 278 13.36 13.89 17.97
CA GLU A 278 12.55 14.71 18.88
C GLU A 278 13.13 14.62 20.30
N ALA A 279 13.23 15.74 20.98
CA ALA A 279 13.58 15.76 22.38
C ALA A 279 12.42 15.21 23.21
N PRO A 280 12.69 14.38 24.25
CA PRO A 280 11.68 13.92 25.18
C PRO A 280 10.95 15.08 25.82
N THR A 281 9.62 14.98 25.97
CA THR A 281 8.82 15.98 26.66
C THR A 281 9.09 15.94 28.18
N GLU A 282 8.73 17.03 28.89
CA GLU A 282 8.79 17.02 30.36
C GLU A 282 7.93 15.90 30.95
N GLY A 283 6.72 15.66 30.38
CA GLY A 283 5.83 14.57 30.78
C GLY A 283 6.48 13.19 30.62
N TYR A 284 7.14 12.95 29.50
CA TYR A 284 7.90 11.71 29.25
C TYR A 284 9.01 11.53 30.28
N ASN A 285 9.81 12.56 30.55
CA ASN A 285 10.93 12.53 31.46
C ASN A 285 10.50 12.26 32.92
N LYS A 286 9.27 12.66 33.30
CA LYS A 286 8.74 12.36 34.64
C LYS A 286 8.60 10.86 34.92
N TRP A 287 8.46 10.03 33.89
CA TRP A 287 8.35 8.59 34.05
C TRP A 287 9.70 7.90 34.29
N LEU A 288 10.80 8.45 33.81
CA LEU A 288 12.11 7.81 33.86
C LEU A 288 12.61 7.65 35.30
N GLY A 289 13.26 6.50 35.60
CA GLY A 289 13.89 6.19 36.86
C GLY A 289 13.20 5.11 37.68
N TRP A 290 13.55 5.00 38.94
CA TRP A 290 13.08 3.97 39.83
C TRP A 290 11.71 4.27 40.44
N TRP A 291 10.84 3.24 40.46
CA TRP A 291 9.51 3.29 41.03
C TRP A 291 9.24 2.07 41.90
N GLU A 292 8.57 2.26 43.02
CA GLU A 292 7.97 1.21 43.84
C GLU A 292 6.48 1.08 43.44
N ILE A 293 6.09 -0.14 43.03
CA ILE A 293 4.68 -0.49 42.73
C ILE A 293 4.12 -1.19 43.98
N SER A 294 3.01 -0.67 44.50
CA SER A 294 2.24 -1.24 45.57
C SER A 294 0.87 -1.71 45.05
N PHE A 295 0.43 -2.85 45.54
CA PHE A 295 -0.77 -3.55 45.10
C PHE A 295 -1.91 -3.43 46.12
N SER A 296 -3.15 -3.32 45.60
CA SER A 296 -4.35 -3.18 46.45
C SER A 296 -4.69 -4.43 47.26
N ASN A 297 -4.18 -5.60 46.89
CA ASN A 297 -4.41 -6.87 47.58
C ASN A 297 -3.44 -7.12 48.72
N GLY A 298 -2.49 -6.20 49.02
CA GLY A 298 -1.51 -6.33 50.06
C GLY A 298 -0.30 -7.24 49.76
N SER A 299 -0.13 -7.62 48.46
CA SER A 299 1.10 -8.28 48.01
C SER A 299 2.31 -7.39 48.29
N ALA A 300 3.50 -8.00 48.44
CA ALA A 300 4.76 -7.26 48.60
C ALA A 300 4.96 -6.26 47.41
N PRO A 301 5.45 -5.05 47.69
CA PRO A 301 5.72 -4.08 46.64
C PRO A 301 6.85 -4.57 45.74
N TRP A 302 6.83 -4.11 44.48
CA TRP A 302 7.87 -4.37 43.51
C TRP A 302 8.61 -3.09 43.17
N ASN A 303 9.92 -3.17 43.04
CA ASN A 303 10.72 -2.10 42.47
C ASN A 303 10.87 -2.34 40.98
N VAL A 304 10.67 -1.29 40.23
CA VAL A 304 10.79 -1.31 38.76
C VAL A 304 11.60 -0.10 38.29
N TYR A 305 12.30 -0.28 37.19
CA TYR A 305 13.02 0.79 36.55
C TYR A 305 12.37 1.12 35.19
N ILE A 306 11.99 2.37 35.01
CA ILE A 306 11.47 2.86 33.71
C ILE A 306 12.58 3.63 33.01
N ASP A 307 12.93 3.18 31.81
CA ASP A 307 13.99 3.78 30.98
C ASP A 307 13.46 4.23 29.64
N ASP A 308 14.23 5.09 28.99
CA ASP A 308 14.00 5.49 27.60
C ASP A 308 14.27 4.31 26.67
N LEU A 309 13.25 3.83 25.98
CA LEU A 309 13.41 2.84 24.93
C LEU A 309 13.56 3.53 23.56
N ASP A 310 12.68 4.47 23.27
CA ASP A 310 12.72 5.27 22.05
C ASP A 310 11.80 6.49 22.18
N ALA A 311 12.36 7.63 22.56
CA ALA A 311 11.59 8.86 22.74
C ALA A 311 10.92 9.34 21.43
N ASN A 312 11.51 9.05 20.26
CA ASN A 312 10.92 9.45 18.99
C ASN A 312 9.66 8.64 18.65
N MET A 313 9.59 7.41 19.15
CA MET A 313 8.43 6.53 18.99
C MET A 313 7.50 6.59 20.19
N TRP A 314 7.83 7.41 21.19
CA TRP A 314 7.10 7.48 22.47
C TRP A 314 7.04 6.17 23.22
N TYR A 315 8.11 5.38 23.14
CA TYR A 315 8.25 4.14 23.87
C TYR A 315 9.18 4.29 25.07
N LEU A 316 8.75 3.72 26.18
CA LEU A 316 9.52 3.50 27.38
C LEU A 316 9.70 1.98 27.58
N SER A 317 10.69 1.59 28.31
CA SER A 317 10.82 0.23 28.83
C SER A 317 10.61 0.21 30.34
N ILE A 318 10.00 -0.86 30.86
CA ILE A 318 9.93 -1.13 32.29
C ILE A 318 10.65 -2.44 32.57
N GLY A 319 11.65 -2.39 33.44
CA GLY A 319 12.37 -3.54 33.95
C GLY A 319 11.92 -3.86 35.38
N TRP A 320 11.89 -5.13 35.73
CA TRP A 320 11.46 -5.64 37.02
C TRP A 320 12.66 -6.12 37.83
N GLU A 321 12.62 -5.97 39.15
CA GLU A 321 13.63 -6.61 40.00
C GLU A 321 13.46 -8.15 40.06
N PRO A 322 14.58 -8.89 40.19
CA PRO A 322 14.57 -10.36 40.07
C PRO A 322 13.63 -11.08 41.05
N GLU A 323 13.37 -10.49 42.21
CA GLU A 323 12.53 -11.11 43.26
C GLU A 323 11.03 -10.96 43.00
N ALA A 324 10.63 -10.08 42.08
CA ALA A 324 9.23 -9.78 41.83
C ALA A 324 8.53 -10.85 40.97
N ILE A 325 9.24 -11.49 40.07
CA ILE A 325 8.72 -12.50 39.14
C ILE A 325 9.71 -13.65 38.99
N SER A 326 9.27 -14.78 38.38
CA SER A 326 10.14 -15.96 38.24
C SER A 326 11.44 -15.62 37.48
N GLU A 327 12.53 -16.36 37.80
CA GLU A 327 13.84 -16.19 37.13
C GLU A 327 13.79 -16.20 35.61
N GLN A 328 12.76 -16.80 35.04
CA GLN A 328 12.59 -16.88 33.57
C GLN A 328 12.16 -15.57 32.92
N VAL A 329 11.59 -14.63 33.67
CA VAL A 329 10.97 -13.39 33.13
C VAL A 329 11.53 -12.09 33.69
N TYR A 330 12.32 -12.10 34.80
CA TYR A 330 12.75 -10.86 35.43
C TYR A 330 13.71 -9.99 34.60
N ASN A 331 14.44 -10.61 33.68
CA ASN A 331 15.32 -9.90 32.75
C ASN A 331 14.59 -9.31 31.50
N LEU A 332 13.28 -9.51 31.43
CA LEU A 332 12.51 -9.08 30.29
C LEU A 332 11.90 -7.69 30.55
N GLY A 333 12.35 -6.71 29.80
CA GLY A 333 11.72 -5.40 29.79
C GLY A 333 10.41 -5.42 29.00
N LEU A 334 9.36 -4.78 29.53
CA LEU A 334 8.17 -4.52 28.74
C LEU A 334 8.29 -3.17 28.05
N LYS A 335 7.86 -3.14 26.81
CA LYS A 335 7.66 -1.87 26.08
C LYS A 335 6.37 -1.22 26.59
N LEU A 336 6.45 0.05 26.94
CA LEU A 336 5.32 0.89 27.33
C LEU A 336 5.14 1.96 26.27
N TYR A 337 3.90 2.32 25.97
CA TYR A 337 3.59 3.43 25.08
C TYR A 337 3.28 4.69 25.90
N PHE A 338 3.95 5.80 25.58
CA PHE A 338 3.69 7.11 26.17
C PHE A 338 2.79 7.95 25.25
N ASP A 339 1.68 8.40 25.79
CA ASP A 339 0.78 9.32 25.10
C ASP A 339 1.11 10.78 25.48
N LYS A 340 1.77 11.48 24.58
CA LYS A 340 2.18 12.87 24.79
C LYS A 340 1.02 13.87 24.95
N SER A 341 -0.20 13.50 24.51
CA SER A 341 -1.37 14.36 24.64
C SER A 341 -1.97 14.33 26.04
N THR A 342 -1.74 13.25 26.79
CA THR A 342 -2.30 13.03 28.12
C THR A 342 -1.25 12.82 29.20
N ASP A 343 0.03 12.75 28.83
CA ASP A 343 1.17 12.41 29.71
C ASP A 343 1.01 11.06 30.44
N LYS A 344 0.24 10.14 29.85
CA LYS A 344 0.02 8.80 30.38
C LYS A 344 0.96 7.78 29.73
N ILE A 345 1.22 6.70 30.43
CA ILE A 345 1.81 5.50 29.83
C ILE A 345 0.80 4.37 29.80
N TYR A 346 0.90 3.52 28.79
CA TYR A 346 0.04 2.36 28.59
C TYR A 346 0.86 1.08 28.63
N PHE A 347 0.34 0.12 29.39
CA PHE A 347 0.77 -1.26 29.34
C PHE A 347 0.03 -1.93 28.20
N ILE A 348 0.76 -2.49 27.25
CA ILE A 348 0.20 -3.10 26.03
C ILE A 348 0.51 -4.59 26.01
N SER A 349 -0.41 -5.38 25.48
CA SER A 349 -0.17 -6.81 25.21
C SER A 349 0.88 -6.93 24.11
N GLN A 350 1.88 -7.80 24.32
CA GLN A 350 3.02 -7.90 23.43
C GLN A 350 3.75 -9.23 23.56
N GLU A 351 4.39 -9.67 22.49
CA GLU A 351 5.49 -10.61 22.60
C GLU A 351 6.68 -9.92 23.25
N VAL A 352 7.24 -10.53 24.26
CA VAL A 352 8.36 -9.98 25.03
C VAL A 352 9.67 -10.60 24.61
N ALA A 353 9.68 -11.89 24.32
CA ALA A 353 10.86 -12.60 23.86
C ALA A 353 10.49 -13.88 23.10
N THR A 354 11.34 -14.25 22.14
CA THR A 354 11.30 -15.54 21.44
C THR A 354 12.64 -16.24 21.59
N ALA A 355 12.61 -17.47 22.12
CA ALA A 355 13.79 -18.32 22.21
C ALA A 355 14.09 -19.02 20.88
N GLN A 356 15.33 -19.51 20.72
CA GLN A 356 15.77 -20.20 19.48
C GLN A 356 14.97 -21.46 19.14
N ASP A 357 14.33 -22.07 20.12
CA ASP A 357 13.46 -23.26 19.94
C ASP A 357 12.02 -22.91 19.56
N GLY A 358 11.72 -21.62 19.33
CA GLY A 358 10.39 -21.12 19.00
C GLY A 358 9.47 -20.92 20.21
N THR A 359 9.99 -21.06 21.42
CA THR A 359 9.25 -20.70 22.65
C THR A 359 9.09 -19.18 22.72
N THR A 360 7.85 -18.70 22.85
CA THR A 360 7.57 -17.27 23.02
C THR A 360 7.12 -16.94 24.43
N ILE A 361 7.52 -15.77 24.93
CA ILE A 361 7.04 -15.20 26.18
C ILE A 361 6.24 -13.96 25.83
N ASN A 362 4.98 -13.98 26.22
CA ASN A 362 4.01 -12.93 25.89
C ASN A 362 3.50 -12.28 27.18
N TYR A 363 3.21 -10.99 27.11
CA TYR A 363 2.54 -10.24 28.17
C TYR A 363 1.11 -9.94 27.73
N TYR A 364 0.13 -10.55 28.44
CA TYR A 364 -1.28 -10.47 28.08
C TYR A 364 -2.15 -10.01 29.23
N GLY A 365 -3.33 -9.46 28.90
CA GLY A 365 -4.37 -9.14 29.85
C GLY A 365 -5.32 -10.32 30.09
N THR A 366 -5.91 -10.36 31.27
CA THR A 366 -6.97 -11.30 31.59
C THR A 366 -8.25 -10.58 31.92
N PHE A 367 -9.36 -11.18 31.56
CA PHE A 367 -10.71 -10.67 31.85
C PHE A 367 -11.65 -11.79 32.26
N PRO A 368 -12.70 -11.50 33.05
CA PRO A 368 -13.69 -12.49 33.40
C PRO A 368 -14.58 -12.84 32.20
N TYR A 369 -14.74 -14.13 31.94
CA TYR A 369 -15.67 -14.64 30.94
C TYR A 369 -16.51 -15.77 31.58
N GLY A 370 -17.77 -15.47 31.85
CA GLY A 370 -18.62 -16.35 32.64
C GLY A 370 -18.08 -16.54 34.06
N THR A 371 -17.77 -17.78 34.43
CA THR A 371 -17.18 -18.15 35.73
C THR A 371 -15.65 -18.30 35.69
N TYR A 372 -15.03 -18.08 34.55
CA TYR A 372 -13.59 -18.28 34.33
C TYR A 372 -12.88 -16.96 34.04
N GLN A 373 -11.57 -16.94 34.30
CA GLN A 373 -10.67 -15.92 33.78
C GLN A 373 -10.13 -16.38 32.43
N THR A 374 -10.20 -15.52 31.45
CA THR A 374 -9.74 -15.79 30.09
C THR A 374 -8.58 -14.85 29.75
N VAL A 375 -7.56 -15.38 29.08
CA VAL A 375 -6.42 -14.60 28.55
C VAL A 375 -6.82 -14.01 27.21
N LEU A 376 -6.51 -12.74 27.02
CA LEU A 376 -6.62 -12.10 25.72
C LEU A 376 -5.31 -12.34 24.95
N ASP A 377 -5.36 -13.25 23.99
CA ASP A 377 -4.24 -13.60 23.10
C ASP A 377 -4.31 -12.72 21.82
N ILE A 378 -4.18 -11.42 22.01
CA ILE A 378 -4.12 -10.42 20.93
C ILE A 378 -3.04 -9.42 21.33
N GLU A 379 -2.12 -9.13 20.41
CA GLU A 379 -1.07 -8.13 20.61
C GLU A 379 -1.57 -6.70 20.46
N ASN A 380 -0.78 -5.75 20.95
CA ASN A 380 -0.99 -4.31 20.84
C ASN A 380 -2.33 -3.80 21.42
N VAL A 381 -2.91 -4.52 22.37
CA VAL A 381 -4.09 -4.06 23.11
C VAL A 381 -3.67 -3.36 24.39
N ARG A 382 -4.24 -2.18 24.66
CA ARG A 382 -4.02 -1.45 25.91
C ARG A 382 -4.69 -2.15 27.06
N LEU A 383 -3.88 -2.70 27.97
CA LEU A 383 -4.36 -3.48 29.14
C LEU A 383 -4.60 -2.59 30.36
N ALA A 384 -3.74 -1.62 30.56
CA ALA A 384 -3.83 -0.67 31.67
C ALA A 384 -3.20 0.67 31.27
N GLU A 385 -3.65 1.73 31.94
CA GLU A 385 -3.03 3.04 31.90
C GLU A 385 -2.41 3.41 33.24
N ALA A 386 -1.26 4.08 33.17
CA ALA A 386 -0.68 4.74 34.34
C ALA A 386 -0.72 6.25 34.16
N LYS A 387 -1.16 6.94 35.20
CA LYS A 387 -1.27 8.39 35.25
C LYS A 387 -0.56 8.94 36.47
N ILE A 388 0.29 9.95 36.28
CA ILE A 388 0.88 10.74 37.39
C ILE A 388 -0.24 11.47 38.12
N THR A 389 -0.22 11.37 39.46
CA THR A 389 -1.28 11.89 40.33
C THR A 389 -0.88 13.14 41.10
N ASP A 390 0.42 13.48 41.10
CA ASP A 390 0.96 14.64 41.77
C ASP A 390 1.70 15.61 40.80
N LEU A 391 1.87 16.84 41.21
CA LEU A 391 2.54 17.87 40.41
C LEU A 391 4.03 17.60 40.18
N TYR A 392 4.65 16.87 41.10
CA TYR A 392 6.09 16.64 41.09
C TYR A 392 6.50 15.41 40.27
N GLY A 393 5.53 14.62 39.79
CA GLY A 393 5.81 13.37 39.05
C GLY A 393 6.40 12.28 39.95
N THR A 394 6.04 12.25 41.21
CA THR A 394 6.56 11.30 42.20
C THR A 394 5.57 10.20 42.59
N GLN A 395 4.32 10.37 42.21
CA GLN A 395 3.25 9.39 42.45
C GLN A 395 2.45 9.16 41.18
N ALA A 396 2.09 7.91 40.95
CA ALA A 396 1.22 7.53 39.84
C ALA A 396 0.23 6.42 40.26
N LYS A 397 -0.85 6.31 39.50
CA LYS A 397 -1.85 5.25 39.64
C LYS A 397 -1.95 4.49 38.34
N ILE A 398 -1.94 3.15 38.42
CA ILE A 398 -2.20 2.26 37.30
C ILE A 398 -3.61 1.71 37.47
N SER A 399 -4.41 1.84 36.43
CA SER A 399 -5.79 1.38 36.37
C SER A 399 -6.00 0.48 35.16
N ALA A 400 -6.76 -0.59 35.36
CA ALA A 400 -7.17 -1.45 34.25
C ALA A 400 -7.95 -0.66 33.21
N LEU A 401 -7.80 -1.06 31.96
CA LEU A 401 -8.62 -0.63 30.84
C LEU A 401 -9.59 -1.75 30.45
N GLY A 402 -10.42 -1.47 29.50
CA GLY A 402 -11.30 -2.42 28.81
C GLY A 402 -11.15 -2.31 27.32
N THR A 403 -11.67 -3.31 26.63
CA THR A 403 -11.77 -3.34 25.16
C THR A 403 -13.04 -4.00 24.73
N THR A 404 -13.47 -3.78 23.49
CA THR A 404 -14.62 -4.47 22.89
C THR A 404 -14.12 -5.62 22.03
N LEU A 405 -14.51 -6.83 22.37
CA LEU A 405 -14.15 -8.04 21.64
C LEU A 405 -15.28 -8.50 20.73
N ALA A 406 -14.97 -8.85 19.49
CA ALA A 406 -15.94 -9.40 18.54
C ALA A 406 -16.58 -10.69 19.08
N GLY A 407 -17.91 -10.72 19.14
CA GLY A 407 -18.67 -11.87 19.64
C GLY A 407 -18.74 -12.01 21.16
N VAL A 408 -18.00 -11.20 21.92
CA VAL A 408 -18.02 -11.21 23.40
C VAL A 408 -18.62 -9.91 23.96
N GLY A 409 -18.34 -8.77 23.33
CA GLY A 409 -18.74 -7.44 23.80
C GLY A 409 -17.65 -6.75 24.62
N ASP A 410 -18.07 -5.78 25.45
CA ASP A 410 -17.14 -5.01 26.27
C ASP A 410 -16.59 -5.85 27.43
N VAL A 411 -15.28 -5.89 27.55
CA VAL A 411 -14.55 -6.57 28.61
C VAL A 411 -13.66 -5.59 29.35
N SER A 412 -13.43 -5.81 30.65
CA SER A 412 -12.48 -5.05 31.45
C SER A 412 -11.40 -5.99 31.95
N PHE A 413 -10.14 -5.57 31.82
CA PHE A 413 -9.03 -6.37 32.30
C PHE A 413 -8.95 -6.38 33.83
N THR A 414 -8.64 -7.52 34.39
CA THR A 414 -8.55 -7.70 35.84
C THR A 414 -7.09 -7.62 36.29
N TYR A 415 -6.23 -8.31 35.58
CA TYR A 415 -4.79 -8.32 35.78
C TYR A 415 -4.08 -8.68 34.48
N SER A 416 -2.78 -8.53 34.44
CA SER A 416 -1.94 -9.00 33.35
C SER A 416 -1.11 -10.20 33.81
N LEU A 417 -0.61 -10.97 32.85
CA LEU A 417 0.27 -12.10 33.16
C LEU A 417 1.29 -12.30 32.02
N PHE A 418 2.41 -12.92 32.38
CA PHE A 418 3.33 -13.48 31.41
C PHE A 418 2.86 -14.88 31.03
N TYR A 419 2.88 -15.15 29.75
CA TYR A 419 2.40 -16.37 29.13
C TYR A 419 3.49 -17.00 28.28
N ILE A 420 3.83 -18.25 28.53
CA ILE A 420 4.86 -18.96 27.78
C ILE A 420 4.18 -19.93 26.85
N SER A 421 4.45 -19.78 25.55
CA SER A 421 3.91 -20.63 24.49
C SER A 421 4.99 -21.55 23.93
N TYR A 422 4.71 -22.85 23.89
CA TYR A 422 5.55 -23.91 23.33
C TYR A 422 4.84 -24.53 22.13
N GLY A 423 5.10 -24.04 20.94
CA GLY A 423 4.39 -24.52 19.75
C GLY A 423 2.86 -24.39 19.90
N SER A 424 2.14 -25.54 19.89
CA SER A 424 0.66 -25.56 20.08
C SER A 424 0.22 -25.62 21.55
N SER A 425 1.13 -25.67 22.50
CA SER A 425 0.86 -25.71 23.94
C SER A 425 1.30 -24.41 24.59
N SER A 426 0.52 -23.94 25.55
CA SER A 426 0.83 -22.72 26.29
C SER A 426 0.52 -22.87 27.78
N ILE A 427 1.37 -22.30 28.62
CA ILE A 427 1.20 -22.29 30.07
C ILE A 427 1.36 -20.87 30.59
N ALA A 428 0.55 -20.49 31.59
CA ALA A 428 0.81 -19.26 32.31
C ALA A 428 2.17 -19.37 33.01
N ALA A 429 3.06 -18.41 32.79
CA ALA A 429 4.28 -18.30 33.60
C ALA A 429 3.88 -18.12 35.07
N SER A 430 4.44 -18.91 35.93
CA SER A 430 4.10 -18.91 37.37
C SER A 430 4.34 -17.54 38.00
N GLY A 431 3.32 -16.98 38.57
CA GLY A 431 3.31 -15.69 39.22
C GLY A 431 2.31 -14.75 38.60
N SER A 432 1.05 -14.84 39.00
CA SER A 432 0.05 -13.85 38.57
C SER A 432 0.48 -12.49 39.10
N ILE A 433 0.69 -11.57 38.20
CA ILE A 433 0.82 -10.15 38.52
C ILE A 433 -0.44 -9.76 39.30
N PRO A 434 -0.32 -9.09 40.45
CA PRO A 434 -1.47 -8.75 41.28
C PRO A 434 -2.52 -7.96 40.52
N PRO A 435 -3.82 -8.10 40.85
CA PRO A 435 -4.88 -7.41 40.17
C PRO A 435 -4.76 -5.88 40.29
N TYR A 436 -5.21 -5.19 39.26
CA TYR A 436 -5.36 -3.73 39.28
C TYR A 436 -6.42 -3.29 40.32
N PRO A 437 -6.36 -2.06 40.83
CA PRO A 437 -5.40 -1.01 40.55
C PRO A 437 -4.10 -1.14 41.33
N TRP A 438 -3.02 -0.55 40.78
CA TRP A 438 -1.75 -0.40 41.50
C TRP A 438 -1.46 1.07 41.76
N THR A 439 -0.61 1.32 42.73
CA THR A 439 -0.04 2.65 42.99
C THR A 439 1.46 2.60 42.78
N MET A 440 2.02 3.70 42.26
CA MET A 440 3.45 3.85 42.06
C MET A 440 3.97 5.03 42.84
N LYS A 441 5.14 4.86 43.42
CA LYS A 441 5.88 5.93 44.08
C LYS A 441 7.30 5.95 43.57
N LYS A 442 7.79 7.13 43.17
CA LYS A 442 9.16 7.31 42.72
C LYS A 442 10.11 7.14 43.94
N ILE A 443 11.14 6.35 43.73
CA ILE A 443 12.13 6.04 44.78
C ILE A 443 13.55 6.35 44.30
N ALA A 444 14.49 6.46 45.22
CA ALA A 444 15.89 6.43 44.86
C ALA A 444 16.26 5.00 44.36
N SER A 445 17.38 4.88 43.66
CA SER A 445 17.87 3.55 43.28
C SER A 445 17.91 2.65 44.49
N PRO A 446 17.28 1.47 44.48
CA PRO A 446 17.49 0.51 45.57
C PRO A 446 18.96 0.12 45.56
N ASN A 447 19.58 0.15 46.74
CA ASN A 447 20.99 -0.16 46.91
C ASN A 447 21.25 -1.65 46.77
#